data_9f670a6ade414fd90974ec6c692c95a3
#
_entry.id   9f670a6ade414fd90974ec6c692c95a3
#
_cell.length_a   1.000
_cell.length_b   1.000
_cell.length_c   1.000
_cell.angle_alpha   90.00
_cell.angle_beta   90.00
_cell.angle_gamma   90.00
#
_symmetry.space_group_name_H-M   'P 1'
#
loop_
_entity.id
_entity.type
_entity.pdbx_description
1 polymer ?
#
loop_
_entity_poly.entity_id
_entity_poly.type
_entity_poly.pdbx_seq_one_letter_code
_entity_poly.pdbx_strand_id
1 'polypeptide(L)'
;MPQKKYGIKLFSFILFLFTPIIGSALPIDWQGKFGVDTTLITNFRKVTDGSTIASPVGSGSQVVSDAGSSEASFQSYLLSLKPIIIVNDASTLKAELSTGYGRGGKIGENGQQDGEKDATGDFVGDMGGALYNINTTTEKALNINQLYLELFADTATYIIGRHKAHWGLGAVINDGKNLWDRHFYSRDGVTIKMKVGNFYIDPFWARLSSGNKLVSSASTTEYGFSILYDNPENDLGFGLLYRKKVSGSSNATMKSGISGTANSLGEANVKLIDIYFKKMFGNLKLEVEVPIVTGSIGKIFSSSSSADFNSKAILVEAEYKYNNKWTFGATIGSIDGEDGNTDEFNAFYLHPNYQIANILFRYNFSAVKNSDTQSIYDSYITNAQFVKLYANYTMDNWFWDIGFIYANAIETAKSGKAAYNHTSHRTFTTGNSLNQDKSMGFEIDAGFTYLWNNEIKIGSSLGYSVPGDYYAFTNNSSDSVALANSYSMQLNLGVTF
;
A
#
# COMPACT_ATOMS: atom_id res chain seq x y z
N MET A 1 1.93 -39.77 59.19
CA MET A 1 1.63 -39.18 57.82
C MET A 1 2.84 -38.38 57.42
N PRO A 2 3.58 -38.76 56.37
CA PRO A 2 4.76 -38.00 55.96
C PRO A 2 4.34 -36.88 54.96
N GLN A 3 4.69 -35.64 55.32
CA GLN A 3 4.55 -34.47 54.43
C GLN A 3 5.58 -34.57 53.29
N LYS A 4 5.11 -34.57 52.07
CA LYS A 4 5.90 -34.59 50.84
C LYS A 4 6.61 -33.25 50.61
N LYS A 5 7.93 -33.25 50.60
CA LYS A 5 8.81 -32.16 50.19
C LYS A 5 8.82 -31.99 48.69
N TYR A 6 7.89 -31.23 48.14
CA TYR A 6 7.86 -30.86 46.71
C TYR A 6 8.31 -29.41 46.42
N GLY A 7 8.61 -28.61 47.44
CA GLY A 7 8.92 -27.18 47.27
C GLY A 7 10.32 -26.85 46.76
N ILE A 8 11.31 -27.74 46.97
CA ILE A 8 12.72 -27.38 46.69
C ILE A 8 13.14 -27.59 45.23
N LYS A 9 12.51 -28.53 44.52
CA LYS A 9 12.87 -28.80 43.11
C LYS A 9 12.37 -27.74 42.11
N LEU A 10 11.25 -27.08 42.41
CA LEU A 10 10.72 -26.03 41.54
C LEU A 10 11.53 -24.73 41.65
N PHE A 11 12.02 -24.42 42.85
CA PHE A 11 12.83 -23.22 43.07
C PHE A 11 14.23 -23.33 42.44
N SER A 12 14.81 -24.53 42.43
CA SER A 12 16.09 -24.78 41.74
C SER A 12 15.99 -24.71 40.23
N PHE A 13 14.83 -25.07 39.63
CA PHE A 13 14.62 -24.99 38.21
C PHE A 13 14.41 -23.53 37.75
N ILE A 14 13.72 -22.72 38.55
CA ILE A 14 13.54 -21.29 38.26
C ILE A 14 14.86 -20.52 38.44
N LEU A 15 15.69 -20.90 39.40
CA LEU A 15 17.00 -20.26 39.59
C LEU A 15 17.99 -20.57 38.46
N PHE A 16 17.85 -21.73 37.79
CA PHE A 16 18.68 -22.10 36.63
C PHE A 16 18.30 -21.31 35.36
N LEU A 17 17.07 -20.81 35.28
CA LEU A 17 16.61 -19.94 34.16
C LEU A 17 17.15 -18.50 34.29
N PHE A 18 17.63 -18.08 35.44
CA PHE A 18 18.19 -16.76 35.71
C PHE A 18 19.71 -16.74 35.94
N THR A 19 20.39 -17.87 35.83
CA THR A 19 21.87 -17.82 35.79
C THR A 19 22.25 -17.18 34.45
N PRO A 20 22.91 -16.01 34.41
CA PRO A 20 23.44 -15.51 33.17
C PRO A 20 24.43 -16.54 32.64
N ILE A 21 24.10 -17.19 31.56
CA ILE A 21 25.09 -17.86 30.74
C ILE A 21 26.05 -16.73 30.36
N ILE A 22 27.27 -16.74 30.89
CA ILE A 22 28.36 -15.87 30.47
C ILE A 22 28.80 -16.37 29.07
N GLY A 23 27.87 -16.32 28.13
CA GLY A 23 28.15 -16.28 26.71
C GLY A 23 28.39 -14.81 26.40
N SER A 24 29.38 -14.49 25.61
CA SER A 24 29.54 -13.16 25.05
C SER A 24 28.22 -12.76 24.42
N ALA A 25 27.47 -11.86 25.06
CA ALA A 25 26.24 -11.34 24.48
C ALA A 25 26.61 -10.67 23.16
N LEU A 26 26.02 -11.13 22.07
CA LEU A 26 26.21 -10.46 20.79
C LEU A 26 25.73 -9.02 20.93
N PRO A 27 26.47 -8.04 20.39
CA PRO A 27 26.06 -6.66 20.44
C PRO A 27 24.74 -6.49 19.69
N ILE A 28 23.76 -5.87 20.35
CA ILE A 28 22.45 -5.55 19.77
C ILE A 28 22.37 -4.04 19.66
N ASP A 29 22.25 -3.56 18.43
CA ASP A 29 21.89 -2.17 18.15
C ASP A 29 20.37 -2.06 18.08
N TRP A 30 19.80 -1.18 18.89
CA TRP A 30 18.37 -0.94 18.97
C TRP A 30 18.01 0.34 18.25
N GLN A 31 17.23 0.21 17.22
CA GLN A 31 16.63 1.34 16.51
C GLN A 31 15.12 1.21 16.56
N GLY A 32 14.42 2.31 16.38
CA GLY A 32 12.98 2.25 16.39
C GLY A 32 12.29 3.54 16.00
N LYS A 33 10.99 3.47 15.93
CA LYS A 33 10.13 4.62 15.78
C LYS A 33 8.85 4.44 16.59
N PHE A 34 8.37 5.54 17.15
CA PHE A 34 7.05 5.63 17.76
C PHE A 34 6.31 6.80 17.14
N GLY A 35 5.08 6.57 16.72
CA GLY A 35 4.23 7.60 16.14
C GLY A 35 2.82 7.51 16.66
N VAL A 36 2.20 8.65 16.90
CA VAL A 36 0.78 8.79 17.20
C VAL A 36 0.19 9.80 16.24
N ASP A 37 -0.94 9.47 15.66
CA ASP A 37 -1.73 10.41 14.88
C ASP A 37 -3.18 10.47 15.37
N THR A 38 -3.76 11.64 15.28
CA THR A 38 -5.19 11.89 15.48
C THR A 38 -5.73 12.50 14.21
N THR A 39 -6.72 11.87 13.62
CA THR A 39 -7.36 12.31 12.37
C THR A 39 -8.81 12.61 12.60
N LEU A 40 -9.25 13.76 12.11
CA LEU A 40 -10.64 14.14 11.93
C LEU A 40 -10.90 14.27 10.44
N ILE A 41 -11.99 13.67 9.97
CA ILE A 41 -12.48 13.85 8.59
C ILE A 41 -13.99 14.02 8.61
N THR A 42 -14.49 14.94 7.80
CA THR A 42 -15.92 15.22 7.64
C THR A 42 -16.37 14.97 6.22
N ASN A 43 -17.66 14.70 6.07
CA ASN A 43 -18.33 14.59 4.77
C ASN A 43 -17.72 13.55 3.79
N PHE A 44 -17.05 12.53 4.30
CA PHE A 44 -16.73 11.35 3.50
C PHE A 44 -17.93 10.38 3.50
N ARG A 45 -17.98 9.49 2.52
CA ARG A 45 -19.07 8.51 2.48
C ARG A 45 -18.69 7.27 3.26
N LYS A 46 -19.47 7.04 4.31
CA LYS A 46 -19.42 5.83 5.11
C LYS A 46 -20.59 4.92 4.69
N VAL A 47 -20.32 3.66 4.51
CA VAL A 47 -21.38 2.65 4.46
C VAL A 47 -21.85 2.45 5.90
N THR A 48 -23.10 2.76 6.17
CA THR A 48 -23.70 2.55 7.50
C THR A 48 -24.33 1.16 7.58
N ASP A 49 -24.11 0.48 8.70
CA ASP A 49 -24.81 -0.75 9.03
C ASP A 49 -26.34 -0.57 8.95
N GLY A 50 -27.02 -1.51 8.34
CA GLY A 50 -28.49 -1.53 8.26
C GLY A 50 -29.11 -0.83 7.05
N SER A 51 -28.35 -0.17 6.22
CA SER A 51 -28.82 0.19 4.88
C SER A 51 -28.96 -1.09 4.06
N THR A 52 -30.12 -1.33 3.49
CA THR A 52 -30.33 -2.41 2.52
C THR A 52 -29.46 -2.13 1.30
N ILE A 53 -28.31 -2.71 1.32
CA ILE A 53 -27.33 -2.51 0.29
C ILE A 53 -27.64 -3.48 -0.81
N ALA A 54 -28.21 -2.97 -1.86
CA ALA A 54 -28.37 -3.73 -3.06
C ALA A 54 -27.02 -4.17 -3.57
N SER A 55 -26.89 -5.44 -3.86
CA SER A 55 -25.69 -6.03 -4.45
C SER A 55 -25.18 -5.16 -5.60
N PRO A 56 -23.90 -4.85 -5.68
CA PRO A 56 -23.31 -4.17 -6.84
C PRO A 56 -23.39 -5.03 -8.10
N VAL A 57 -23.77 -6.29 -7.99
CA VAL A 57 -23.93 -7.21 -9.09
C VAL A 57 -25.42 -7.32 -9.45
N GLY A 58 -25.82 -6.55 -10.42
CA GLY A 58 -26.84 -6.92 -11.40
C GLY A 58 -28.30 -6.88 -11.02
N SER A 59 -28.73 -6.55 -9.81
CA SER A 59 -30.18 -6.41 -9.56
C SER A 59 -30.45 -5.60 -8.31
N GLY A 60 -31.01 -4.45 -8.48
CA GLY A 60 -31.62 -3.70 -7.41
C GLY A 60 -30.98 -2.35 -7.14
N SER A 61 -31.75 -1.51 -6.50
CA SER A 61 -31.36 -0.17 -6.09
C SER A 61 -30.13 -0.22 -5.19
N GLN A 62 -29.12 0.54 -5.53
CA GLN A 62 -28.00 0.80 -4.63
C GLN A 62 -28.44 1.83 -3.62
N VAL A 63 -28.23 1.52 -2.36
CA VAL A 63 -28.42 2.51 -1.31
C VAL A 63 -27.14 3.33 -1.21
N VAL A 64 -27.32 4.61 -1.41
CA VAL A 64 -26.29 5.60 -1.26
C VAL A 64 -26.36 6.11 0.16
N SER A 65 -25.24 6.12 0.88
CA SER A 65 -25.19 6.86 2.12
C SER A 65 -25.44 8.35 1.83
N ASP A 66 -26.24 9.00 2.66
CA ASP A 66 -26.47 10.44 2.52
C ASP A 66 -25.12 11.16 2.44
N ALA A 67 -24.94 11.92 1.37
CA ALA A 67 -23.74 12.72 1.21
C ALA A 67 -23.73 13.80 2.29
N GLY A 68 -22.67 13.89 3.05
CA GLY A 68 -22.44 15.02 3.93
C GLY A 68 -22.79 14.83 5.39
N SER A 69 -23.20 13.64 5.83
CA SER A 69 -23.47 13.37 7.25
C SER A 69 -22.39 12.53 7.96
N SER A 70 -21.37 12.09 7.25
CA SER A 70 -20.39 11.19 7.81
C SER A 70 -19.19 11.96 8.37
N GLU A 71 -18.93 11.75 9.65
CA GLU A 71 -17.75 12.25 10.34
C GLU A 71 -16.99 11.07 10.96
N ALA A 72 -15.68 11.12 10.94
CA ALA A 72 -14.87 10.20 11.68
C ALA A 72 -13.74 10.93 12.41
N SER A 73 -13.59 10.58 13.68
CA SER A 73 -12.44 10.96 14.48
C SER A 73 -11.80 9.70 15.01
N PHE A 74 -10.54 9.51 14.72
CA PHE A 74 -9.81 8.31 15.16
C PHE A 74 -8.37 8.64 15.47
N GLN A 75 -7.79 7.80 16.28
CA GLN A 75 -6.40 7.87 16.68
C GLN A 75 -5.70 6.59 16.28
N SER A 76 -4.49 6.71 15.81
CA SER A 76 -3.66 5.56 15.56
C SER A 76 -2.26 5.75 16.15
N TYR A 77 -1.63 4.65 16.49
CA TYR A 77 -0.26 4.65 16.99
C TYR A 77 0.52 3.53 16.33
N LEU A 78 1.82 3.76 16.22
CA LEU A 78 2.77 2.79 15.72
C LEU A 78 4.00 2.80 16.64
N LEU A 79 4.32 1.65 17.21
CA LEU A 79 5.64 1.38 17.75
C LEU A 79 6.34 0.38 16.84
N SER A 80 7.51 0.71 16.34
CA SER A 80 8.37 -0.20 15.59
C SER A 80 9.73 -0.27 16.24
N LEU A 81 10.15 -1.48 16.61
CA LEU A 81 11.44 -1.81 17.18
C LEU A 81 12.25 -2.57 16.15
N LYS A 82 13.49 -2.15 15.92
CA LYS A 82 14.38 -2.71 14.90
C LYS A 82 15.70 -3.17 15.53
N PRO A 83 15.73 -4.33 16.21
CA PRO A 83 16.99 -4.89 16.71
C PRO A 83 17.88 -5.37 15.56
N ILE A 84 19.16 -5.03 15.63
CA ILE A 84 20.22 -5.48 14.74
C ILE A 84 21.21 -6.24 15.60
N ILE A 85 21.37 -7.53 15.34
CA ILE A 85 22.30 -8.40 16.03
C ILE A 85 23.50 -8.63 15.12
N ILE A 86 24.66 -8.14 15.53
CA ILE A 86 25.92 -8.37 14.82
C ILE A 86 26.44 -9.76 15.23
N VAL A 87 26.33 -10.72 14.31
CA VAL A 87 26.77 -12.10 14.58
C VAL A 87 28.30 -12.20 14.44
N ASN A 88 28.84 -11.60 13.39
CA ASN A 88 30.27 -11.43 13.13
C ASN A 88 30.46 -10.39 12.01
N ASP A 89 31.71 -10.17 11.59
CA ASP A 89 32.05 -9.18 10.54
C ASP A 89 31.39 -9.45 9.19
N ALA A 90 31.02 -10.70 8.92
CA ALA A 90 30.41 -11.12 7.66
C ALA A 90 28.89 -11.35 7.75
N SER A 91 28.26 -11.19 8.93
CA SER A 91 26.85 -11.49 9.08
C SER A 91 26.14 -10.69 10.16
N THR A 92 24.93 -10.23 9.84
CA THR A 92 24.02 -9.56 10.77
C THR A 92 22.62 -10.17 10.67
N LEU A 93 21.96 -10.33 11.80
CA LEU A 93 20.55 -10.68 11.89
C LEU A 93 19.74 -9.40 12.19
N LYS A 94 18.78 -9.09 11.35
CA LYS A 94 17.93 -7.92 11.50
C LYS A 94 16.47 -8.31 11.66
N ALA A 95 15.78 -7.65 12.58
CA ALA A 95 14.35 -7.82 12.76
C ALA A 95 13.64 -6.46 12.81
N GLU A 96 12.35 -6.46 12.56
CA GLU A 96 11.45 -5.35 12.84
C GLU A 96 10.16 -5.89 13.44
N LEU A 97 9.85 -5.43 14.62
CA LEU A 97 8.63 -5.73 15.36
C LEU A 97 7.78 -4.46 15.42
N SER A 98 6.50 -4.54 15.16
CA SER A 98 5.64 -3.37 15.26
C SER A 98 4.26 -3.64 15.80
N THR A 99 3.63 -2.59 16.33
CA THR A 99 2.24 -2.54 16.77
C THR A 99 1.41 -1.66 15.83
N GLY A 100 0.11 -1.85 15.81
CA GLY A 100 -0.85 -0.92 15.19
C GLY A 100 -1.09 -1.13 13.69
N TYR A 101 -0.09 -1.15 12.86
CA TYR A 101 -0.26 -1.41 11.43
C TYR A 101 -0.03 -2.89 11.15
N GLY A 102 -1.13 -3.62 11.10
CA GLY A 102 -1.10 -5.07 11.14
C GLY A 102 -0.42 -5.71 9.95
N ARG A 103 0.33 -6.78 10.26
CA ARG A 103 1.09 -7.55 9.29
C ARG A 103 1.16 -9.00 9.71
N GLY A 104 0.94 -9.90 8.77
CA GLY A 104 1.05 -11.33 9.06
C GLY A 104 2.40 -11.68 9.71
N GLY A 105 2.37 -12.43 10.81
CA GLY A 105 3.57 -12.84 11.56
C GLY A 105 4.17 -14.15 11.10
N LYS A 106 3.68 -14.80 10.04
CA LYS A 106 4.16 -16.09 9.58
C LYS A 106 5.05 -15.94 8.34
N ILE A 107 6.15 -16.68 8.32
CA ILE A 107 7.00 -16.80 7.14
C ILE A 107 6.18 -17.45 6.01
N GLY A 108 6.14 -16.81 4.84
CA GLY A 108 5.28 -17.20 3.72
C GLY A 108 3.84 -16.65 3.79
N GLU A 109 3.51 -15.93 4.84
CA GLU A 109 2.31 -15.10 4.93
C GLU A 109 2.76 -13.65 4.94
N ASN A 110 2.80 -13.05 3.78
CA ASN A 110 3.30 -11.70 3.59
C ASN A 110 2.27 -10.62 3.95
N GLY A 111 1.32 -10.95 4.80
CA GLY A 111 0.23 -10.08 5.18
C GLY A 111 -0.74 -9.72 4.06
N GLN A 112 -0.60 -10.35 2.91
CA GLN A 112 -1.75 -10.52 2.05
C GLN A 112 -2.67 -11.49 2.77
N GLN A 113 -3.57 -10.95 3.54
CA GLN A 113 -4.63 -11.77 4.08
C GLN A 113 -5.38 -12.39 2.91
N ASP A 114 -5.71 -13.66 3.06
CA ASP A 114 -6.82 -14.25 2.34
C ASP A 114 -7.96 -13.26 2.50
N GLY A 115 -8.35 -12.60 1.43
CA GLY A 115 -9.18 -11.42 1.43
C GLY A 115 -10.30 -11.49 2.44
N GLU A 116 -10.61 -10.38 3.08
CA GLU A 116 -11.77 -10.28 3.95
C GLU A 116 -12.98 -10.85 3.22
N LYS A 117 -13.72 -11.68 3.91
CA LYS A 117 -14.98 -12.18 3.40
C LYS A 117 -16.00 -11.09 3.56
N ASP A 118 -16.72 -10.76 2.50
CA ASP A 118 -17.91 -9.93 2.62
C ASP A 118 -19.01 -10.63 3.42
N ALA A 119 -20.10 -9.93 3.67
CA ALA A 119 -21.26 -10.47 4.40
C ALA A 119 -21.88 -11.73 3.73
N THR A 120 -21.52 -12.02 2.48
CA THR A 120 -21.95 -13.22 1.74
C THR A 120 -20.94 -14.36 1.83
N GLY A 121 -19.78 -14.11 2.44
CA GLY A 121 -18.68 -15.08 2.58
C GLY A 121 -17.76 -15.14 1.36
N ASP A 122 -17.95 -14.24 0.39
CA ASP A 122 -17.07 -14.12 -0.76
C ASP A 122 -15.83 -13.32 -0.40
N PHE A 123 -14.67 -13.76 -0.90
CA PHE A 123 -13.43 -13.05 -0.69
C PHE A 123 -13.44 -11.72 -1.46
N VAL A 124 -13.45 -10.63 -0.72
CA VAL A 124 -13.17 -9.30 -1.24
C VAL A 124 -11.67 -9.12 -1.21
N GLY A 125 -11.02 -9.69 -2.18
CA GLY A 125 -9.58 -9.61 -2.24
C GLY A 125 -9.14 -8.23 -2.74
N ASP A 126 -7.93 -7.86 -2.41
CA ASP A 126 -7.31 -6.64 -2.84
C ASP A 126 -6.67 -6.81 -4.22
N MET A 127 -7.14 -6.04 -5.23
CA MET A 127 -6.54 -6.06 -6.56
C MET A 127 -5.07 -5.66 -6.56
N GLY A 128 -4.65 -4.89 -5.56
CA GLY A 128 -3.26 -4.63 -5.29
C GLY A 128 -2.42 -5.88 -5.10
N GLY A 129 -3.02 -6.99 -4.66
CA GLY A 129 -2.34 -8.27 -4.54
C GLY A 129 -1.71 -8.78 -5.82
N ALA A 130 -2.24 -8.46 -6.99
CA ALA A 130 -1.61 -8.77 -8.27
C ALA A 130 -0.38 -7.91 -8.57
N LEU A 131 -0.36 -6.67 -8.10
CA LEU A 131 0.68 -5.68 -8.35
C LEU A 131 1.70 -5.61 -7.23
N TYR A 132 1.25 -5.54 -6.00
CA TYR A 132 2.09 -5.38 -4.81
C TYR A 132 1.46 -6.08 -3.61
N ASN A 133 2.27 -6.32 -2.60
CA ASN A 133 1.80 -6.93 -1.37
C ASN A 133 1.47 -5.82 -0.39
N ILE A 134 0.19 -5.64 -0.13
CA ILE A 134 -0.28 -4.75 0.91
C ILE A 134 -0.58 -5.57 2.15
N ASN A 135 -0.17 -5.02 3.24
CA ASN A 135 -0.56 -5.48 4.53
C ASN A 135 -1.68 -4.61 5.06
N THR A 136 -2.85 -5.18 5.19
CA THR A 136 -3.94 -4.54 5.89
C THR A 136 -3.66 -4.54 7.39
N THR A 137 -4.19 -3.54 8.09
CA THR A 137 -4.12 -3.47 9.55
C THR A 137 -4.75 -4.71 10.17
N THR A 138 -4.04 -5.34 11.07
CA THR A 138 -4.58 -6.39 11.90
C THR A 138 -4.64 -5.91 13.34
N GLU A 139 -5.59 -6.39 14.10
CA GLU A 139 -5.75 -6.09 15.52
C GLU A 139 -4.72 -6.78 16.42
N LYS A 140 -3.69 -7.38 15.86
CA LYS A 140 -2.65 -8.07 16.62
C LYS A 140 -1.73 -7.07 17.30
N ALA A 141 -1.43 -7.32 18.57
CA ALA A 141 -0.64 -6.42 19.40
C ALA A 141 0.82 -6.25 18.97
N LEU A 142 1.42 -7.28 18.36
CA LEU A 142 2.82 -7.24 17.90
C LEU A 142 3.02 -8.15 16.70
N ASN A 143 3.64 -7.62 15.66
CA ASN A 143 3.89 -8.33 14.41
C ASN A 143 5.37 -8.30 14.03
N ILE A 144 5.83 -9.38 13.43
CA ILE A 144 7.16 -9.46 12.84
C ILE A 144 7.08 -8.97 11.41
N ASN A 145 7.51 -7.74 11.18
CA ASN A 145 7.48 -7.11 9.86
C ASN A 145 8.69 -7.52 9.01
N GLN A 146 9.84 -7.69 9.65
CA GLN A 146 11.06 -8.18 9.05
C GLN A 146 11.75 -9.15 10.00
N LEU A 147 12.36 -10.17 9.43
CA LEU A 147 13.29 -11.08 10.10
C LEU A 147 14.17 -11.72 9.02
N TYR A 148 15.39 -11.28 8.92
CA TYR A 148 16.31 -11.74 7.88
C TYR A 148 17.76 -11.69 8.32
N LEU A 149 18.54 -12.55 7.69
CA LEU A 149 19.99 -12.60 7.79
C LEU A 149 20.61 -11.85 6.61
N GLU A 150 21.56 -10.97 6.87
CA GLU A 150 22.47 -10.42 5.89
C GLU A 150 23.83 -11.14 5.98
N LEU A 151 24.29 -11.62 4.84
CA LEU A 151 25.62 -12.22 4.69
C LEU A 151 26.42 -11.35 3.71
N PHE A 152 27.53 -10.83 4.19
CA PHE A 152 28.40 -9.98 3.42
C PHE A 152 29.50 -10.81 2.78
N ALA A 153 29.62 -10.75 1.45
CA ALA A 153 30.70 -11.29 0.70
C ALA A 153 31.38 -10.19 -0.13
N ASP A 154 32.55 -10.44 -0.65
CA ASP A 154 33.35 -9.43 -1.35
C ASP A 154 32.62 -8.74 -2.51
N THR A 155 31.75 -9.47 -3.20
CA THR A 155 31.07 -9.01 -4.42
C THR A 155 29.56 -8.86 -4.27
N ALA A 156 28.97 -9.37 -3.18
CA ALA A 156 27.52 -9.39 -3.01
C ALA A 156 27.12 -9.42 -1.54
N THR A 157 25.93 -8.90 -1.24
CA THR A 157 25.25 -9.10 0.03
C THR A 157 24.03 -9.99 -0.19
N TYR A 158 23.95 -11.10 0.54
CA TYR A 158 22.81 -12.00 0.51
C TYR A 158 21.86 -11.65 1.63
N ILE A 159 20.59 -11.39 1.30
CA ILE A 159 19.51 -11.12 2.24
C ILE A 159 18.58 -12.32 2.21
N ILE A 160 18.43 -13.00 3.34
CA ILE A 160 17.69 -14.26 3.45
C ILE A 160 16.66 -14.17 4.57
N GLY A 161 15.39 -14.28 4.23
CA GLY A 161 14.27 -14.19 5.16
C GLY A 161 13.25 -13.14 4.74
N ARG A 162 12.46 -12.66 5.71
CA ARG A 162 11.48 -11.59 5.46
C ARG A 162 12.15 -10.24 5.51
N HIS A 163 12.18 -9.54 4.39
CA HIS A 163 12.79 -8.23 4.27
C HIS A 163 11.95 -7.30 3.40
N LYS A 164 12.04 -6.01 3.67
CA LYS A 164 11.38 -4.97 2.87
C LYS A 164 12.13 -4.69 1.58
N ALA A 165 11.41 -4.18 0.59
CA ALA A 165 11.98 -3.73 -0.67
C ALA A 165 11.38 -2.38 -1.06
N HIS A 166 12.15 -1.61 -1.82
CA HIS A 166 11.77 -0.31 -2.37
C HIS A 166 12.26 -0.18 -3.80
N TRP A 167 11.49 0.52 -4.64
CA TRP A 167 11.86 0.81 -6.02
C TRP A 167 11.32 2.18 -6.44
N GLY A 168 12.12 2.93 -7.20
CA GLY A 168 11.72 4.19 -7.82
C GLY A 168 11.17 5.22 -6.84
N LEU A 169 10.06 5.82 -7.19
CA LEU A 169 9.27 6.73 -6.34
C LEU A 169 8.52 6.00 -5.22
N GLY A 170 8.55 4.69 -5.22
CA GLY A 170 7.75 3.86 -4.31
C GLY A 170 6.28 3.75 -4.73
N ALA A 171 6.01 3.99 -6.01
CA ALA A 171 4.65 3.94 -6.54
C ALA A 171 4.10 2.51 -6.61
N VAL A 172 4.96 1.50 -6.76
CA VAL A 172 4.57 0.09 -6.76
C VAL A 172 5.22 -0.68 -5.62
N ILE A 173 6.50 -0.47 -5.37
CA ILE A 173 7.26 -1.15 -4.31
C ILE A 173 7.77 -0.11 -3.32
N ASN A 174 7.21 -0.11 -2.11
CA ASN A 174 7.51 0.86 -1.07
C ASN A 174 7.83 0.15 0.24
N ASP A 175 8.97 0.47 0.85
CA ASP A 175 9.46 -0.18 2.07
C ASP A 175 8.82 0.35 3.37
N GLY A 176 7.98 1.37 3.28
CA GLY A 176 7.31 1.95 4.43
C GLY A 176 8.28 2.55 5.46
N LYS A 177 9.35 3.19 4.98
CA LYS A 177 10.39 3.74 5.87
C LYS A 177 10.02 5.04 6.55
N ASN A 178 9.11 5.83 5.95
CA ASN A 178 8.70 7.09 6.55
C ASN A 178 7.98 6.84 7.88
N LEU A 179 8.02 7.83 8.77
CA LEU A 179 7.46 7.69 10.12
C LEU A 179 5.95 7.36 10.09
N TRP A 180 5.23 7.92 9.13
CA TRP A 180 3.77 7.80 9.02
C TRP A 180 3.30 6.79 7.97
N ASP A 181 4.23 6.05 7.33
CA ASP A 181 3.87 5.01 6.39
C ASP A 181 3.12 3.88 7.11
N ARG A 182 1.95 3.53 6.59
CA ARG A 182 1.06 2.53 7.17
C ARG A 182 1.21 1.16 6.53
N HIS A 183 1.82 1.11 5.36
CA HIS A 183 2.02 -0.09 4.57
C HIS A 183 3.49 -0.27 4.22
N PHE A 184 3.88 -1.43 3.80
CA PHE A 184 5.18 -1.69 3.19
C PHE A 184 5.12 -2.91 2.28
N TYR A 185 6.00 -2.94 1.34
CA TYR A 185 6.25 -4.11 0.53
C TYR A 185 7.33 -4.98 1.18
N SER A 186 7.08 -6.27 1.32
CA SER A 186 8.07 -7.21 1.84
C SER A 186 8.12 -8.51 1.05
N ARG A 187 9.26 -9.20 1.13
CA ARG A 187 9.55 -10.48 0.51
C ARG A 187 9.94 -11.50 1.57
N ASP A 188 9.37 -12.69 1.48
CA ASP A 188 9.80 -13.85 2.27
C ASP A 188 10.64 -14.74 1.35
N GLY A 189 11.95 -14.53 1.32
CA GLY A 189 12.80 -15.20 0.35
C GLY A 189 14.25 -14.75 0.39
N VAL A 190 14.84 -14.64 -0.79
CA VAL A 190 16.24 -14.28 -0.98
C VAL A 190 16.34 -13.10 -1.95
N THR A 191 17.14 -12.12 -1.58
CA THR A 191 17.61 -11.05 -2.47
C THR A 191 19.13 -11.03 -2.43
N ILE A 192 19.76 -10.92 -3.57
CA ILE A 192 21.22 -10.78 -3.69
C ILE A 192 21.48 -9.36 -4.18
N LYS A 193 22.20 -8.57 -3.39
CA LYS A 193 22.57 -7.20 -3.77
C LYS A 193 24.00 -7.18 -4.26
N MET A 194 24.18 -6.75 -5.49
CA MET A 194 25.48 -6.63 -6.13
C MET A 194 25.72 -5.19 -6.59
N LYS A 195 26.93 -4.70 -6.43
CA LYS A 195 27.37 -3.41 -6.96
C LYS A 195 28.56 -3.60 -7.90
N VAL A 196 28.40 -3.13 -9.13
CA VAL A 196 29.45 -3.17 -10.16
C VAL A 196 29.59 -1.77 -10.76
N GLY A 197 30.61 -1.03 -10.33
CA GLY A 197 30.73 0.38 -10.67
C GLY A 197 29.54 1.18 -10.14
N ASN A 198 28.84 1.85 -11.05
CA ASN A 198 27.63 2.61 -10.75
C ASN A 198 26.33 1.79 -10.91
N PHE A 199 26.43 0.50 -11.21
CA PHE A 199 25.29 -0.38 -11.33
C PHE A 199 25.02 -1.13 -10.04
N TYR A 200 23.76 -1.13 -9.60
CA TYR A 200 23.20 -1.96 -8.54
C TYR A 200 22.30 -2.99 -9.20
N ILE A 201 22.54 -4.27 -8.92
CA ILE A 201 21.84 -5.40 -9.54
C ILE A 201 21.33 -6.30 -8.43
N ASP A 202 20.01 -6.40 -8.30
CA ASP A 202 19.37 -7.11 -7.19
C ASP A 202 18.41 -8.19 -7.72
N PRO A 203 18.89 -9.40 -8.09
CA PRO A 203 18.01 -10.53 -8.33
C PRO A 203 17.36 -11.01 -7.05
N PHE A 204 16.10 -11.45 -7.15
CA PHE A 204 15.33 -11.92 -6.00
C PHE A 204 14.39 -13.06 -6.33
N TRP A 205 14.09 -13.84 -5.30
CA TRP A 205 13.05 -14.84 -5.29
C TRP A 205 12.34 -14.82 -3.93
N ALA A 206 11.01 -14.89 -3.92
CA ALA A 206 10.21 -14.87 -2.72
C ALA A 206 8.96 -15.74 -2.85
N ARG A 207 8.50 -16.25 -1.72
CA ARG A 207 7.21 -16.89 -1.58
C ARG A 207 6.29 -15.98 -0.77
N LEU A 208 5.25 -15.47 -1.40
CA LEU A 208 4.39 -14.43 -0.81
C LEU A 208 3.26 -15.02 0.02
N SER A 209 2.73 -16.15 -0.42
CA SER A 209 1.67 -16.87 0.28
C SER A 209 1.92 -18.36 0.15
N SER A 210 1.76 -19.07 1.24
CA SER A 210 1.87 -20.53 1.22
C SER A 210 0.52 -21.23 1.21
N GLY A 211 -0.60 -20.50 1.42
CA GLY A 211 -1.94 -21.05 1.50
C GLY A 211 -2.00 -22.31 2.37
N ASN A 212 -2.60 -23.38 1.87
CA ASN A 212 -2.38 -24.70 2.44
C ASN A 212 -0.97 -25.18 2.06
N LYS A 213 -0.10 -25.36 3.03
CA LYS A 213 1.34 -25.67 2.86
C LYS A 213 1.64 -26.87 2.00
N LEU A 214 0.68 -27.77 1.82
CA LEU A 214 0.81 -29.01 1.06
C LEU A 214 0.27 -28.90 -0.37
N VAL A 215 -0.38 -27.78 -0.74
CA VAL A 215 -1.03 -27.62 -2.06
C VAL A 215 -0.40 -26.46 -2.80
N SER A 216 0.35 -26.75 -3.86
CA SER A 216 1.02 -25.74 -4.69
C SER A 216 0.04 -24.77 -5.36
N SER A 217 -1.19 -25.21 -5.65
CA SER A 217 -2.23 -24.38 -6.25
C SER A 217 -2.70 -23.21 -5.37
N ALA A 218 -2.40 -23.24 -4.06
CA ALA A 218 -2.72 -22.16 -3.13
C ALA A 218 -1.53 -21.23 -2.87
N SER A 219 -0.37 -21.44 -3.51
CA SER A 219 0.82 -20.66 -3.29
C SER A 219 0.96 -19.51 -4.29
N THR A 220 1.57 -18.42 -3.84
CA THR A 220 2.01 -17.32 -4.70
C THR A 220 3.52 -17.16 -4.58
N THR A 221 4.19 -17.13 -5.71
CA THR A 221 5.64 -16.97 -5.82
C THR A 221 5.95 -15.72 -6.63
N GLU A 222 6.98 -15.01 -6.22
CA GLU A 222 7.50 -13.83 -6.90
C GLU A 222 8.98 -14.00 -7.17
N TYR A 223 9.43 -13.60 -8.37
CA TYR A 223 10.83 -13.56 -8.71
C TYR A 223 11.13 -12.52 -9.79
N GLY A 224 12.35 -12.09 -9.85
CA GLY A 224 12.78 -11.09 -10.80
C GLY A 224 14.13 -10.50 -10.45
N PHE A 225 14.37 -9.30 -10.97
CA PHE A 225 15.57 -8.53 -10.68
C PHE A 225 15.31 -7.04 -10.84
N SER A 226 16.11 -6.23 -10.17
CA SER A 226 16.25 -4.81 -10.48
C SER A 226 17.66 -4.49 -10.92
N ILE A 227 17.79 -3.54 -11.84
CA ILE A 227 19.06 -2.95 -12.25
C ILE A 227 18.89 -1.44 -12.13
N LEU A 228 19.74 -0.82 -11.33
CA LEU A 228 19.79 0.63 -11.17
C LEU A 228 21.19 1.13 -11.50
N TYR A 229 21.31 1.98 -12.48
CA TYR A 229 22.46 2.84 -12.68
C TYR A 229 22.28 4.10 -11.87
N ASP A 230 23.20 4.40 -10.97
CA ASP A 230 23.19 5.62 -10.15
C ASP A 230 24.57 6.27 -10.22
N ASN A 231 24.63 7.45 -10.83
CA ASN A 231 25.85 8.24 -10.98
C ASN A 231 25.71 9.57 -10.23
N PRO A 232 26.21 9.63 -8.99
CA PRO A 232 26.13 10.84 -8.17
C PRO A 232 26.90 12.03 -8.75
N GLU A 233 27.98 11.79 -9.53
CA GLU A 233 28.78 12.88 -10.12
C GLU A 233 28.00 13.65 -11.19
N ASN A 234 27.08 12.97 -11.88
CA ASN A 234 26.24 13.55 -12.92
C ASN A 234 24.80 13.75 -12.44
N ASP A 235 24.50 13.48 -11.17
CA ASP A 235 23.13 13.52 -10.61
C ASP A 235 22.11 12.76 -11.50
N LEU A 236 22.52 11.60 -12.00
CA LEU A 236 21.75 10.78 -12.94
C LEU A 236 21.48 9.40 -12.36
N GLY A 237 20.21 9.02 -12.28
CA GLY A 237 19.75 7.67 -11.99
C GLY A 237 18.86 7.15 -13.12
N PHE A 238 19.06 5.89 -13.48
CA PHE A 238 18.20 5.18 -14.42
C PHE A 238 18.08 3.72 -14.00
N GLY A 239 16.87 3.18 -13.96
CA GLY A 239 16.67 1.83 -13.51
C GLY A 239 15.56 1.08 -14.21
N LEU A 240 15.65 -0.25 -14.15
CA LEU A 240 14.70 -1.22 -14.65
C LEU A 240 14.44 -2.26 -13.56
N LEU A 241 13.18 -2.44 -13.19
CA LEU A 241 12.71 -3.55 -12.38
C LEU A 241 11.91 -4.51 -13.27
N TYR A 242 12.26 -5.77 -13.26
CA TYR A 242 11.45 -6.86 -13.78
C TYR A 242 10.98 -7.75 -12.63
N ARG A 243 9.68 -7.96 -12.54
CA ARG A 243 9.05 -8.83 -11.53
C ARG A 243 8.04 -9.73 -12.19
N LYS A 244 8.07 -11.01 -11.87
CA LYS A 244 7.04 -11.97 -12.24
C LYS A 244 6.42 -12.54 -10.97
N LYS A 245 5.08 -12.48 -10.90
CA LYS A 245 4.28 -13.04 -9.82
C LYS A 245 3.38 -14.14 -10.39
N VAL A 246 3.46 -15.33 -9.82
CA VAL A 246 2.67 -16.50 -10.24
C VAL A 246 1.88 -17.01 -9.04
N SER A 247 0.59 -17.20 -9.24
CA SER A 247 -0.32 -17.74 -8.24
C SER A 247 -0.97 -19.01 -8.76
N GLY A 248 -1.09 -20.02 -7.91
CA GLY A 248 -1.87 -21.21 -8.22
C GLY A 248 -3.37 -20.92 -8.34
N SER A 249 -4.11 -21.88 -8.91
CA SER A 249 -5.53 -21.73 -9.27
C SER A 249 -6.46 -21.47 -8.09
N SER A 250 -6.10 -21.93 -6.90
CA SER A 250 -6.92 -21.76 -5.68
C SER A 250 -6.52 -20.55 -4.82
N ASN A 251 -5.53 -19.75 -5.24
CA ASN A 251 -5.15 -18.55 -4.50
C ASN A 251 -6.00 -17.34 -4.92
N ALA A 252 -7.01 -16.99 -4.12
CA ALA A 252 -7.91 -15.89 -4.38
C ALA A 252 -7.30 -14.50 -4.10
N THR A 253 -6.21 -14.41 -3.32
CA THR A 253 -5.63 -13.13 -2.88
C THR A 253 -5.08 -12.26 -4.01
N MET A 254 -4.73 -12.87 -5.15
CA MET A 254 -4.32 -12.13 -6.34
C MET A 254 -5.48 -11.72 -7.26
N LYS A 255 -6.68 -12.14 -6.95
CA LYS A 255 -7.85 -12.10 -7.84
C LYS A 255 -9.03 -11.47 -7.13
N SER A 256 -8.84 -10.24 -6.71
CA SER A 256 -9.86 -9.48 -5.99
C SER A 256 -11.12 -9.21 -6.82
N GLY A 257 -12.23 -9.14 -6.16
CA GLY A 257 -13.51 -8.87 -6.81
C GLY A 257 -14.09 -10.05 -7.61
N ILE A 258 -13.63 -11.26 -7.35
CA ILE A 258 -14.04 -12.44 -8.09
C ILE A 258 -15.20 -13.12 -7.38
N SER A 259 -16.28 -13.37 -8.13
CA SER A 259 -17.32 -14.33 -7.74
C SER A 259 -17.00 -15.70 -8.29
N GLY A 260 -17.11 -16.74 -7.46
CA GLY A 260 -16.92 -18.14 -7.85
C GLY A 260 -16.23 -18.97 -6.78
N THR A 261 -16.15 -20.28 -7.00
CA THR A 261 -15.44 -21.18 -6.11
C THR A 261 -13.92 -21.04 -6.31
N ALA A 262 -13.15 -21.12 -5.25
CA ALA A 262 -11.68 -20.98 -5.28
C ALA A 262 -11.00 -21.83 -6.37
N ASN A 263 -11.50 -23.04 -6.60
CA ASN A 263 -10.94 -23.97 -7.60
C ASN A 263 -11.22 -23.57 -9.06
N SER A 264 -12.09 -22.62 -9.32
CA SER A 264 -12.47 -22.18 -10.67
C SER A 264 -11.77 -20.90 -11.12
N LEU A 265 -10.92 -20.29 -10.27
CA LEU A 265 -10.32 -18.98 -10.55
C LEU A 265 -9.21 -19.01 -11.60
N GLY A 266 -8.66 -20.20 -11.93
CA GLY A 266 -7.53 -20.32 -12.84
C GLY A 266 -6.23 -19.79 -12.24
N GLU A 267 -5.13 -19.94 -12.95
CA GLU A 267 -3.81 -19.46 -12.53
C GLU A 267 -3.60 -18.00 -12.91
N ALA A 268 -2.93 -17.25 -12.07
CA ALA A 268 -2.48 -15.92 -12.39
C ALA A 268 -0.96 -15.94 -12.70
N ASN A 269 -0.57 -15.21 -13.74
CA ASN A 269 0.81 -15.08 -14.20
C ASN A 269 1.04 -13.63 -14.64
N VAL A 270 1.41 -12.80 -13.68
CA VAL A 270 1.50 -11.35 -13.84
C VAL A 270 2.97 -10.94 -13.93
N LYS A 271 3.31 -10.15 -14.93
CA LYS A 271 4.63 -9.56 -15.14
C LYS A 271 4.52 -8.06 -14.95
N LEU A 272 5.48 -7.50 -14.23
CA LEU A 272 5.69 -6.06 -14.08
C LEU A 272 7.04 -5.71 -14.67
N ILE A 273 7.05 -4.73 -15.54
CA ILE A 273 8.25 -3.99 -15.96
C ILE A 273 8.08 -2.57 -15.45
N ASP A 274 9.04 -2.09 -14.69
CA ASP A 274 8.97 -0.77 -14.09
C ASP A 274 10.26 0.00 -14.39
N ILE A 275 10.11 1.13 -15.07
CA ILE A 275 11.20 1.97 -15.53
C ILE A 275 11.25 3.20 -14.62
N TYR A 276 12.43 3.46 -14.07
CA TYR A 276 12.69 4.62 -13.23
C TYR A 276 13.79 5.49 -13.82
N PHE A 277 13.57 6.80 -13.78
CA PHE A 277 14.55 7.80 -14.21
C PHE A 277 14.61 8.94 -13.20
N LYS A 278 15.82 9.43 -12.92
CA LYS A 278 16.07 10.58 -12.08
C LYS A 278 17.18 11.44 -12.67
N LYS A 279 16.99 12.75 -12.67
CA LYS A 279 18.01 13.70 -13.13
C LYS A 279 17.89 15.03 -12.40
N MET A 280 19.04 15.60 -12.02
CA MET A 280 19.14 16.99 -11.59
C MET A 280 19.58 17.87 -12.76
N PHE A 281 18.87 18.96 -12.98
CA PHE A 281 19.20 20.01 -13.92
C PHE A 281 19.44 21.32 -13.12
N GLY A 282 20.64 21.46 -12.56
CA GLY A 282 20.90 22.53 -11.60
C GLY A 282 19.99 22.40 -10.36
N ASN A 283 19.09 23.34 -10.16
CA ASN A 283 18.16 23.33 -9.02
C ASN A 283 16.85 22.55 -9.29
N LEU A 284 16.66 22.05 -10.49
CA LEU A 284 15.47 21.25 -10.86
C LEU A 284 15.79 19.77 -10.77
N LYS A 285 15.09 19.07 -9.90
CA LYS A 285 15.05 17.61 -9.82
C LYS A 285 13.88 17.09 -10.64
N LEU A 286 14.10 16.13 -11.50
CA LEU A 286 13.08 15.42 -12.26
C LEU A 286 13.17 13.94 -11.96
N GLU A 287 12.04 13.33 -11.62
CA GLU A 287 11.90 11.89 -11.42
C GLU A 287 10.71 11.37 -12.24
N VAL A 288 10.87 10.21 -12.82
CA VAL A 288 9.82 9.55 -13.62
C VAL A 288 9.79 8.08 -13.27
N GLU A 289 8.60 7.53 -13.05
CA GLU A 289 8.38 6.09 -12.87
C GLU A 289 7.24 5.63 -13.80
N VAL A 290 7.49 4.54 -14.53
CA VAL A 290 6.56 4.00 -15.53
C VAL A 290 6.44 2.50 -15.32
N PRO A 291 5.57 2.05 -14.41
CA PRO A 291 5.23 0.65 -14.26
C PRO A 291 4.26 0.18 -15.35
N ILE A 292 4.55 -0.97 -15.95
CA ILE A 292 3.75 -1.64 -16.97
C ILE A 292 3.49 -3.07 -16.51
N VAL A 293 2.23 -3.46 -16.44
CA VAL A 293 1.80 -4.81 -16.05
C VAL A 293 1.22 -5.53 -17.25
N THR A 294 1.63 -6.77 -17.45
CA THR A 294 1.11 -7.65 -18.50
C THR A 294 0.97 -9.09 -18.00
N GLY A 295 0.13 -9.87 -18.66
CA GLY A 295 0.01 -11.30 -18.38
C GLY A 295 -1.44 -11.74 -18.21
N SER A 296 -1.68 -12.75 -17.38
CA SER A 296 -3.01 -13.26 -17.08
C SER A 296 -3.30 -13.15 -15.59
N ILE A 297 -4.47 -12.64 -15.24
CA ILE A 297 -4.92 -12.54 -13.84
C ILE A 297 -5.77 -13.76 -13.42
N GLY A 298 -6.00 -14.69 -14.31
CA GLY A 298 -6.94 -15.80 -14.09
C GLY A 298 -8.38 -15.42 -14.44
N LYS A 299 -9.35 -16.20 -13.98
CA LYS A 299 -10.77 -15.94 -14.22
C LYS A 299 -11.26 -14.88 -13.26
N ILE A 300 -11.78 -13.79 -13.78
CA ILE A 300 -12.31 -12.67 -13.01
C ILE A 300 -13.76 -12.40 -13.40
N PHE A 301 -14.51 -11.70 -12.55
CA PHE A 301 -15.88 -11.24 -12.80
C PHE A 301 -16.84 -12.36 -13.25
N SER A 302 -16.70 -13.56 -12.70
CA SER A 302 -17.48 -14.75 -13.07
C SER A 302 -17.29 -15.22 -14.53
N SER A 303 -16.21 -14.78 -15.18
CA SER A 303 -15.87 -15.25 -16.52
C SER A 303 -15.54 -16.74 -16.55
N SER A 304 -15.85 -17.41 -17.65
CA SER A 304 -15.44 -18.79 -17.90
C SER A 304 -13.98 -18.91 -18.36
N SER A 305 -13.41 -17.83 -18.91
CA SER A 305 -12.03 -17.72 -19.41
C SER A 305 -11.15 -16.89 -18.49
N SER A 306 -9.83 -17.08 -18.58
CA SER A 306 -8.88 -16.20 -17.93
C SER A 306 -8.85 -14.85 -18.65
N ALA A 307 -8.81 -13.77 -17.87
CA ALA A 307 -8.65 -12.43 -18.39
C ALA A 307 -7.17 -12.07 -18.55
N ASP A 308 -6.86 -11.36 -19.61
CA ASP A 308 -5.56 -10.75 -19.78
C ASP A 308 -5.43 -9.55 -18.85
N PHE A 309 -4.25 -9.38 -18.27
CA PHE A 309 -3.92 -8.21 -17.46
C PHE A 309 -3.00 -7.31 -18.26
N ASN A 310 -3.47 -6.12 -18.62
CA ASN A 310 -2.71 -5.13 -19.38
C ASN A 310 -2.98 -3.75 -18.80
N SER A 311 -2.04 -3.23 -18.03
CA SER A 311 -2.24 -2.00 -17.28
C SER A 311 -0.93 -1.26 -17.08
N LYS A 312 -1.00 0.07 -16.97
CA LYS A 312 0.18 0.91 -16.76
C LYS A 312 -0.14 2.14 -15.92
N ALA A 313 0.92 2.71 -15.39
CA ALA A 313 0.88 4.06 -14.85
C ALA A 313 2.08 4.87 -15.36
N ILE A 314 1.95 6.17 -15.35
CA ILE A 314 3.02 7.12 -15.63
C ILE A 314 2.99 8.17 -14.53
N LEU A 315 4.13 8.35 -13.87
CA LEU A 315 4.31 9.30 -12.80
C LEU A 315 5.51 10.18 -13.09
N VAL A 316 5.33 11.47 -12.94
CA VAL A 316 6.37 12.48 -13.12
C VAL A 316 6.37 13.39 -11.91
N GLU A 317 7.50 13.49 -11.24
CA GLU A 317 7.75 14.42 -10.15
C GLU A 317 8.83 15.41 -10.54
N ALA A 318 8.53 16.69 -10.44
CA ALA A 318 9.46 17.77 -10.68
C ALA A 318 9.55 18.66 -9.44
N GLU A 319 10.75 18.92 -8.97
CA GLU A 319 11.01 19.75 -7.79
C GLU A 319 12.09 20.79 -8.11
N TYR A 320 11.77 22.07 -7.93
CA TYR A 320 12.66 23.18 -8.16
C TYR A 320 13.02 23.88 -6.85
N LYS A 321 14.29 23.79 -6.47
CA LYS A 321 14.85 24.49 -5.30
C LYS A 321 15.15 25.95 -5.68
N TYR A 322 14.20 26.85 -5.38
CA TYR A 322 14.37 28.27 -5.68
C TYR A 322 15.46 28.91 -4.83
N ASN A 323 15.50 28.57 -3.54
CA ASN A 323 16.55 28.97 -2.61
C ASN A 323 16.60 28.00 -1.42
N ASN A 324 17.36 28.34 -0.36
CA ASN A 324 17.48 27.46 0.81
C ASN A 324 16.19 27.35 1.65
N LYS A 325 15.19 28.21 1.41
CA LYS A 325 13.92 28.21 2.14
C LYS A 325 12.75 27.69 1.30
N TRP A 326 12.72 27.97 0.02
CA TRP A 326 11.60 27.69 -0.85
C TRP A 326 11.95 26.61 -1.87
N THR A 327 11.06 25.62 -1.93
CA THR A 327 11.04 24.59 -2.97
C THR A 327 9.63 24.54 -3.57
N PHE A 328 9.54 24.54 -4.88
CA PHE A 328 8.29 24.40 -5.63
C PHE A 328 8.30 23.08 -6.38
N GLY A 329 7.17 22.42 -6.44
CA GLY A 329 7.11 21.16 -7.13
C GLY A 329 5.79 20.93 -7.85
N ALA A 330 5.82 19.93 -8.74
CA ALA A 330 4.68 19.41 -9.45
C ALA A 330 4.77 17.88 -9.50
N THR A 331 3.64 17.22 -9.26
CA THR A 331 3.48 15.78 -9.49
C THR A 331 2.35 15.58 -10.49
N ILE A 332 2.61 14.82 -11.54
CA ILE A 332 1.64 14.50 -12.58
C ILE A 332 1.54 12.99 -12.68
N GLY A 333 0.33 12.46 -12.76
CA GLY A 333 0.11 11.04 -12.91
C GLY A 333 -1.01 10.70 -13.89
N SER A 334 -0.85 9.56 -14.57
CA SER A 334 -1.89 8.91 -15.34
C SER A 334 -1.87 7.43 -15.00
N ILE A 335 -2.95 6.94 -14.39
CA ILE A 335 -3.06 5.60 -13.84
C ILE A 335 -4.27 4.93 -14.47
N ASP A 336 -4.07 3.86 -15.20
CA ASP A 336 -5.12 3.15 -15.92
C ASP A 336 -6.27 2.72 -15.01
N GLY A 337 -7.47 2.71 -15.59
CA GLY A 337 -8.73 2.27 -15.00
C GLY A 337 -9.29 1.05 -15.71
N GLU A 338 -10.35 0.48 -15.15
CA GLU A 338 -11.08 -0.68 -15.65
C GLU A 338 -12.48 -0.26 -16.11
N ASP A 339 -12.89 -0.73 -17.28
CA ASP A 339 -14.22 -0.43 -17.85
C ASP A 339 -15.29 -1.47 -17.51
N GLY A 340 -14.91 -2.60 -16.89
CA GLY A 340 -15.80 -3.72 -16.53
C GLY A 340 -15.90 -4.78 -17.60
N ASN A 341 -15.05 -4.77 -18.63
CA ASN A 341 -14.93 -5.85 -19.59
C ASN A 341 -14.42 -7.13 -18.89
N THR A 342 -14.92 -8.30 -19.25
CA THR A 342 -14.56 -9.56 -18.61
C THR A 342 -13.38 -10.28 -19.24
N ASP A 343 -12.97 -9.88 -20.43
CA ASP A 343 -11.88 -10.54 -21.18
C ASP A 343 -10.52 -9.94 -20.88
N GLU A 344 -10.49 -8.69 -20.42
CA GLU A 344 -9.29 -7.96 -20.04
C GLU A 344 -9.47 -7.33 -18.67
N PHE A 345 -8.35 -7.07 -17.99
CA PHE A 345 -8.31 -6.29 -16.76
C PHE A 345 -7.24 -5.20 -16.92
N ASN A 346 -7.66 -3.95 -16.81
CA ASN A 346 -6.83 -2.80 -17.15
C ASN A 346 -6.57 -1.86 -15.96
N ALA A 347 -7.17 -2.08 -14.79
CA ALA A 347 -6.94 -1.18 -13.66
C ALA A 347 -5.51 -1.32 -13.10
N PHE A 348 -4.86 -0.19 -12.91
CA PHE A 348 -3.62 -0.07 -12.15
C PHE A 348 -3.92 0.53 -10.76
N TYR A 349 -3.24 0.03 -9.74
CA TYR A 349 -3.35 0.53 -8.37
C TYR A 349 -1.97 0.88 -7.87
N LEU A 350 -1.76 2.14 -7.49
CA LEU A 350 -0.51 2.56 -6.86
C LEU A 350 -0.42 2.05 -5.42
N HIS A 351 0.78 1.90 -4.91
CA HIS A 351 1.01 1.53 -3.52
C HIS A 351 0.38 2.57 -2.57
N PRO A 352 -0.32 2.16 -1.51
CA PRO A 352 -1.09 3.07 -0.65
C PRO A 352 -0.24 4.10 0.11
N ASN A 353 1.07 3.91 0.22
CA ASN A 353 1.96 4.94 0.75
C ASN A 353 2.31 6.02 -0.28
N TYR A 354 2.07 5.78 -1.57
CA TYR A 354 2.20 6.80 -2.59
C TYR A 354 0.96 7.68 -2.57
N GLN A 355 1.02 8.77 -1.84
CA GLN A 355 -0.10 9.66 -1.60
C GLN A 355 0.22 11.07 -2.09
N ILE A 356 -0.73 11.69 -2.77
CA ILE A 356 -0.62 13.05 -3.31
C ILE A 356 -1.54 14.05 -2.61
N ALA A 357 -2.54 13.57 -1.85
CA ALA A 357 -3.60 14.35 -1.25
C ALA A 357 -3.90 13.86 0.18
N ASN A 358 -4.48 14.70 1.01
CA ASN A 358 -4.90 14.35 2.36
C ASN A 358 -6.28 13.68 2.39
N ILE A 359 -7.11 13.91 1.36
CA ILE A 359 -8.49 13.46 1.28
C ILE A 359 -8.75 12.65 0.00
N LEU A 360 -8.52 13.24 -1.19
CA LEU A 360 -8.67 12.54 -2.47
C LEU A 360 -7.77 11.30 -2.51
N PHE A 361 -8.29 10.18 -3.01
CA PHE A 361 -7.61 8.89 -3.08
C PHE A 361 -7.29 8.25 -1.72
N ARG A 362 -7.64 8.89 -0.63
CA ARG A 362 -7.41 8.38 0.72
C ARG A 362 -8.70 7.91 1.38
N TYR A 363 -9.81 8.60 1.10
CA TYR A 363 -11.13 8.27 1.62
C TYR A 363 -12.12 8.02 0.49
N ASN A 364 -13.16 7.25 0.80
CA ASN A 364 -14.17 6.94 -0.20
C ASN A 364 -15.23 8.05 -0.28
N PHE A 365 -15.42 8.57 -1.50
CA PHE A 365 -16.51 9.49 -1.84
C PHE A 365 -17.55 8.86 -2.78
N SER A 366 -17.28 7.66 -3.30
CA SER A 366 -18.17 7.01 -4.27
C SER A 366 -19.54 6.72 -3.67
N ALA A 367 -20.58 7.07 -4.39
CA ALA A 367 -21.95 6.71 -4.07
C ALA A 367 -22.26 5.25 -4.39
N VAL A 368 -21.44 4.63 -5.24
CA VAL A 368 -21.52 3.19 -5.52
C VAL A 368 -20.92 2.45 -4.33
N LYS A 369 -21.71 1.56 -3.77
CA LYS A 369 -21.36 0.87 -2.54
C LYS A 369 -20.00 0.18 -2.59
N ASN A 370 -19.25 0.34 -1.52
CA ASN A 370 -18.09 -0.46 -1.18
C ASN A 370 -18.46 -1.61 -0.22
N SER A 371 -17.57 -2.59 -0.09
CA SER A 371 -17.75 -3.61 0.94
C SER A 371 -17.72 -2.99 2.35
N ASP A 372 -18.48 -3.55 3.27
CA ASP A 372 -18.61 -3.07 4.65
C ASP A 372 -17.31 -3.20 5.46
N THR A 373 -16.34 -3.92 4.92
CA THR A 373 -15.09 -4.29 5.57
C THR A 373 -13.91 -3.42 5.16
N GLN A 374 -14.12 -2.45 4.27
CA GLN A 374 -13.04 -1.62 3.78
C GLN A 374 -12.53 -0.68 4.89
N SER A 375 -11.26 -0.79 5.19
CA SER A 375 -10.57 0.17 6.03
C SER A 375 -10.59 1.55 5.38
N ILE A 376 -10.71 2.59 6.20
CA ILE A 376 -10.59 3.98 5.72
C ILE A 376 -9.22 4.28 5.10
N TYR A 377 -8.24 3.41 5.30
CA TYR A 377 -6.88 3.52 4.78
C TYR A 377 -6.60 2.65 3.56
N ASP A 378 -7.57 1.89 3.06
CA ASP A 378 -7.41 0.98 1.92
C ASP A 378 -7.74 1.67 0.60
N SER A 379 -7.65 2.99 0.54
CA SER A 379 -7.83 3.74 -0.68
C SER A 379 -6.51 3.86 -1.45
N TYR A 380 -6.61 3.79 -2.76
CA TYR A 380 -5.50 3.79 -3.69
C TYR A 380 -5.68 4.85 -4.76
N ILE A 381 -4.57 5.33 -5.31
CA ILE A 381 -4.63 6.08 -6.56
C ILE A 381 -4.79 5.05 -7.68
N THR A 382 -5.92 5.10 -8.36
CA THR A 382 -6.29 4.25 -9.48
C THR A 382 -7.26 4.99 -10.38
N ASN A 383 -7.36 4.59 -11.66
CA ASN A 383 -8.32 5.17 -12.61
C ASN A 383 -8.28 6.70 -12.65
N ALA A 384 -7.09 7.29 -12.66
CA ALA A 384 -6.96 8.72 -12.48
C ALA A 384 -5.90 9.36 -13.37
N GLN A 385 -6.22 10.54 -13.85
CA GLN A 385 -5.24 11.53 -14.30
C GLN A 385 -5.26 12.68 -13.30
N PHE A 386 -4.10 13.05 -12.78
CA PHE A 386 -4.02 14.10 -11.79
C PHE A 386 -2.82 15.02 -12.01
N VAL A 387 -2.94 16.21 -11.46
CA VAL A 387 -1.86 17.15 -11.26
C VAL A 387 -1.88 17.65 -9.82
N LYS A 388 -0.72 17.65 -9.16
CA LYS A 388 -0.47 18.33 -7.89
C LYS A 388 0.58 19.40 -8.10
N LEU A 389 0.29 20.61 -7.67
CA LEU A 389 1.25 21.70 -7.56
C LEU A 389 1.47 21.97 -6.09
N TYR A 390 2.72 22.15 -5.67
CA TYR A 390 3.01 22.39 -4.25
C TYR A 390 4.17 23.34 -4.04
N ALA A 391 4.19 23.94 -2.86
CA ALA A 391 5.29 24.75 -2.38
C ALA A 391 5.64 24.34 -0.95
N ASN A 392 6.93 24.17 -0.70
CA ASN A 392 7.49 23.87 0.61
C ASN A 392 8.31 25.08 1.09
N TYR A 393 8.15 25.44 2.35
CA TYR A 393 8.91 26.48 3.00
C TYR A 393 9.61 25.95 4.25
N THR A 394 10.92 26.14 4.32
CA THR A 394 11.76 25.71 5.44
C THR A 394 12.32 26.91 6.16
N MET A 395 12.12 26.99 7.47
CA MET A 395 12.67 28.02 8.34
C MET A 395 13.07 27.39 9.69
N ASP A 396 14.37 27.35 9.94
CA ASP A 396 14.94 26.71 11.14
C ASP A 396 14.42 25.27 11.30
N ASN A 397 13.69 24.99 12.36
CA ASN A 397 13.11 23.67 12.65
C ASN A 397 11.67 23.50 12.09
N TRP A 398 11.15 24.48 11.35
CA TRP A 398 9.82 24.45 10.77
C TRP A 398 9.87 24.14 9.29
N PHE A 399 9.03 23.21 8.88
CA PHE A 399 8.77 22.82 7.48
C PHE A 399 7.29 23.00 7.22
N TRP A 400 6.95 23.87 6.29
CA TRP A 400 5.58 24.15 5.88
C TRP A 400 5.36 23.64 4.47
N ASP A 401 4.19 23.14 4.21
CA ASP A 401 3.76 22.72 2.89
C ASP A 401 2.38 23.26 2.56
N ILE A 402 2.18 23.55 1.29
CA ILE A 402 0.88 23.85 0.70
C ILE A 402 0.82 23.19 -0.66
N GLY A 403 -0.34 22.59 -0.99
CA GLY A 403 -0.57 21.89 -2.26
C GLY A 403 -1.95 22.17 -2.82
N PHE A 404 -2.03 22.12 -4.15
CA PHE A 404 -3.27 22.09 -4.90
C PHE A 404 -3.28 20.84 -5.77
N ILE A 405 -4.35 20.05 -5.69
CA ILE A 405 -4.53 18.80 -6.42
C ILE A 405 -5.79 18.89 -7.26
N TYR A 406 -5.72 18.46 -8.51
CA TYR A 406 -6.84 18.29 -9.40
C TYR A 406 -6.78 16.91 -10.05
N ALA A 407 -7.94 16.23 -10.17
CA ALA A 407 -7.99 14.89 -10.72
C ALA A 407 -9.24 14.63 -11.57
N ASN A 408 -9.06 13.77 -12.58
CA ASN A 408 -10.11 13.23 -13.42
C ASN A 408 -9.98 11.71 -13.52
N ALA A 409 -11.11 11.02 -13.65
CA ALA A 409 -11.14 9.61 -13.97
C ALA A 409 -10.79 9.35 -15.44
N ILE A 410 -10.14 8.23 -15.71
CA ILE A 410 -9.88 7.73 -17.06
C ILE A 410 -11.13 7.02 -17.57
N GLU A 411 -11.57 5.99 -16.82
CA GLU A 411 -12.76 5.20 -17.13
C GLU A 411 -13.95 5.61 -16.27
N THR A 412 -15.12 5.60 -16.87
CA THR A 412 -16.39 6.01 -16.24
C THR A 412 -17.52 5.08 -16.66
N ALA A 413 -18.50 4.88 -15.77
CA ALA A 413 -19.70 4.11 -16.08
C ALA A 413 -20.53 4.79 -17.17
N LYS A 414 -20.97 4.00 -18.14
CA LYS A 414 -21.80 4.45 -19.28
C LYS A 414 -23.13 3.73 -19.26
N SER A 415 -24.21 4.46 -19.56
CA SER A 415 -25.57 3.93 -19.55
C SER A 415 -25.69 2.61 -20.31
N GLY A 416 -26.27 1.61 -19.68
CA GLY A 416 -26.52 0.29 -20.25
C GLY A 416 -25.29 -0.56 -20.53
N LYS A 417 -24.10 -0.14 -20.04
CA LYS A 417 -22.85 -0.88 -20.22
C LYS A 417 -22.39 -1.49 -18.89
N ALA A 418 -21.52 -2.48 -19.00
CA ALA A 418 -20.74 -2.92 -17.87
C ALA A 418 -19.83 -1.79 -17.39
N ALA A 419 -19.58 -1.74 -16.10
CA ALA A 419 -18.67 -0.78 -15.48
C ALA A 419 -17.97 -1.46 -14.29
N TYR A 420 -16.92 -0.85 -13.82
CA TYR A 420 -16.13 -1.34 -12.70
C TYR A 420 -16.04 -0.31 -11.58
N ASN A 421 -16.29 -0.75 -10.36
CA ASN A 421 -16.09 0.08 -9.18
C ASN A 421 -14.68 -0.15 -8.64
N HIS A 422 -13.81 0.82 -8.84
CA HIS A 422 -12.39 0.77 -8.46
C HIS A 422 -12.16 0.72 -6.95
N THR A 423 -13.15 1.08 -6.15
CA THR A 423 -13.04 1.04 -4.68
C THR A 423 -13.52 -0.30 -4.12
N SER A 424 -14.60 -0.87 -4.64
CA SER A 424 -15.11 -2.18 -4.20
C SER A 424 -14.57 -3.35 -5.01
N HIS A 425 -13.81 -3.07 -6.06
CA HIS A 425 -13.21 -4.06 -6.97
C HIS A 425 -14.24 -4.98 -7.65
N ARG A 426 -15.41 -4.46 -7.96
CA ARG A 426 -16.51 -5.24 -8.54
C ARG A 426 -17.04 -4.62 -9.81
N THR A 427 -17.46 -5.48 -10.73
CA THR A 427 -18.23 -5.06 -11.89
C THR A 427 -19.70 -4.89 -11.54
N PHE A 428 -20.35 -4.00 -12.27
CA PHE A 428 -21.80 -3.83 -12.25
C PHE A 428 -22.31 -3.46 -13.64
N THR A 429 -23.59 -3.69 -13.90
CA THR A 429 -24.24 -3.19 -15.10
C THR A 429 -24.87 -1.84 -14.77
N THR A 430 -24.56 -0.83 -15.56
CA THR A 430 -25.06 0.51 -15.34
C THR A 430 -26.56 0.57 -15.65
N GLY A 431 -27.39 0.63 -14.60
CA GLY A 431 -28.84 0.83 -14.71
C GLY A 431 -29.24 2.30 -14.86
N ASN A 432 -28.29 3.23 -14.65
CA ASN A 432 -28.53 4.64 -14.77
C ASN A 432 -28.63 5.06 -16.25
N SER A 433 -29.55 5.94 -16.57
CA SER A 433 -29.69 6.54 -17.93
C SER A 433 -28.61 7.61 -18.17
N LEU A 434 -27.95 8.10 -17.12
CA LEU A 434 -26.88 9.09 -17.19
C LEU A 434 -25.52 8.38 -17.27
N ASN A 435 -24.59 8.98 -17.97
CA ASN A 435 -23.19 8.59 -17.87
C ASN A 435 -22.53 9.22 -16.65
N GLN A 436 -21.60 8.52 -16.04
CA GLN A 436 -20.78 9.07 -14.97
C GLN A 436 -19.85 10.16 -15.53
N ASP A 437 -19.70 11.27 -14.79
CA ASP A 437 -18.74 12.33 -15.11
C ASP A 437 -17.31 11.88 -14.84
N LYS A 438 -16.35 12.57 -15.44
CA LYS A 438 -14.93 12.30 -15.24
C LYS A 438 -14.30 13.09 -14.11
N SER A 439 -14.86 14.26 -13.76
CA SER A 439 -14.26 15.13 -12.75
C SER A 439 -14.30 14.50 -11.37
N MET A 440 -13.13 14.20 -10.83
CA MET A 440 -12.97 13.78 -9.42
C MET A 440 -12.90 14.97 -8.47
N GLY A 441 -12.76 16.19 -8.99
CA GLY A 441 -12.72 17.40 -8.21
C GLY A 441 -11.32 17.91 -7.93
N PHE A 442 -11.21 18.76 -6.91
CA PHE A 442 -9.94 19.32 -6.49
C PHE A 442 -9.79 19.35 -4.96
N GLU A 443 -8.56 19.49 -4.53
CA GLU A 443 -8.20 19.57 -3.12
C GLU A 443 -7.13 20.62 -2.89
N ILE A 444 -7.20 21.29 -1.75
CA ILE A 444 -6.15 22.16 -1.23
C ILE A 444 -5.67 21.59 0.09
N ASP A 445 -4.38 21.34 0.16
CA ASP A 445 -3.69 20.84 1.33
C ASP A 445 -2.79 21.90 1.93
N ALA A 446 -2.66 21.90 3.25
CA ALA A 446 -1.66 22.69 3.96
C ALA A 446 -1.16 21.90 5.17
N GLY A 447 0.11 22.05 5.49
CA GLY A 447 0.69 21.33 6.60
C GLY A 447 1.91 22.01 7.18
N PHE A 448 2.34 21.48 8.32
CA PHE A 448 3.65 21.79 8.88
C PHE A 448 4.24 20.58 9.61
N THR A 449 5.56 20.55 9.67
CA THR A 449 6.32 19.70 10.58
C THR A 449 7.29 20.56 11.36
N TYR A 450 7.30 20.40 12.67
CA TYR A 450 8.25 21.02 13.58
C TYR A 450 9.21 19.97 14.13
N LEU A 451 10.50 20.18 13.98
CA LEU A 451 11.55 19.37 14.60
C LEU A 451 11.81 19.91 15.99
N TRP A 452 11.28 19.24 17.02
CA TRP A 452 11.62 19.57 18.40
C TRP A 452 13.10 19.34 18.67
N ASN A 453 13.61 18.24 18.16
CA ASN A 453 15.01 17.87 18.10
C ASN A 453 15.23 16.86 16.94
N ASN A 454 16.38 16.21 16.87
CA ASN A 454 16.67 15.24 15.80
C ASN A 454 15.77 14.00 15.84
N GLU A 455 15.27 13.65 17.03
CA GLU A 455 14.48 12.44 17.28
C GLU A 455 12.97 12.70 17.25
N ILE A 456 12.52 13.90 17.63
CA ILE A 456 11.10 14.22 17.85
C ILE A 456 10.56 15.15 16.77
N LYS A 457 9.47 14.75 16.15
CA LYS A 457 8.75 15.52 15.12
C LYS A 457 7.30 15.70 15.55
N ILE A 458 6.79 16.91 15.42
CA ILE A 458 5.39 17.27 15.65
C ILE A 458 4.86 17.83 14.33
N GLY A 459 3.72 17.34 13.87
CA GLY A 459 3.16 17.77 12.60
C GLY A 459 1.65 17.98 12.64
N SER A 460 1.17 18.72 11.67
CA SER A 460 -0.25 18.84 11.37
C SER A 460 -0.44 18.92 9.86
N SER A 461 -1.47 18.29 9.36
CA SER A 461 -1.94 18.48 7.99
C SER A 461 -3.42 18.80 7.96
N LEU A 462 -3.81 19.67 7.05
CA LEU A 462 -5.17 20.09 6.78
C LEU A 462 -5.47 19.82 5.33
N GLY A 463 -6.64 19.29 5.03
CA GLY A 463 -7.14 19.12 3.67
C GLY A 463 -8.53 19.75 3.53
N TYR A 464 -8.78 20.35 2.38
CA TYR A 464 -10.07 20.79 1.94
C TYR A 464 -10.33 20.30 0.53
N SER A 465 -11.32 19.44 0.37
CA SER A 465 -11.66 18.81 -0.91
C SER A 465 -13.04 19.19 -1.37
N VAL A 466 -13.15 19.52 -2.65
CA VAL A 466 -14.39 19.71 -3.38
C VAL A 466 -14.55 18.53 -4.34
N PRO A 467 -15.30 17.47 -3.94
CA PRO A 467 -15.49 16.31 -4.78
C PRO A 467 -16.20 16.66 -6.08
N GLY A 468 -15.74 16.11 -7.20
CA GLY A 468 -16.36 16.30 -8.49
C GLY A 468 -17.50 15.32 -8.77
N ASP A 469 -18.23 15.57 -9.86
CA ASP A 469 -19.44 14.82 -10.23
C ASP A 469 -19.19 13.33 -10.56
N TYR A 470 -17.92 12.90 -10.70
CA TYR A 470 -17.56 11.48 -10.71
C TYR A 470 -18.12 10.73 -9.51
N TYR A 471 -18.07 11.34 -8.34
CA TYR A 471 -18.54 10.74 -7.09
C TYR A 471 -20.06 10.89 -6.86
N ALA A 472 -20.73 11.76 -7.61
CA ALA A 472 -22.18 11.95 -7.55
C ALA A 472 -22.96 10.82 -8.22
N PHE A 473 -22.30 10.02 -9.07
CA PHE A 473 -22.93 8.95 -9.84
C PHE A 473 -23.48 7.86 -8.93
N THR A 474 -24.71 7.46 -9.22
CA THR A 474 -25.36 6.29 -8.60
C THR A 474 -25.73 5.30 -9.69
N ASN A 475 -25.96 4.05 -9.35
CA ASN A 475 -26.47 3.06 -10.31
C ASN A 475 -28.01 3.02 -10.39
N ASN A 476 -28.68 4.03 -9.88
CA ASN A 476 -30.14 4.16 -9.96
C ASN A 476 -30.55 5.00 -11.15
N SER A 477 -31.53 4.54 -11.87
CA SER A 477 -32.16 5.04 -13.07
C SER A 477 -31.79 6.43 -13.59
N SER A 478 -31.89 7.51 -12.91
CA SER A 478 -31.52 8.84 -13.37
C SER A 478 -31.01 9.74 -12.23
N ASP A 479 -30.68 9.13 -11.09
CA ASP A 479 -30.34 9.88 -9.92
C ASP A 479 -28.84 10.13 -9.80
N SER A 480 -28.49 11.33 -9.41
CA SER A 480 -27.18 11.68 -8.88
C SER A 480 -27.33 12.12 -7.43
N VAL A 481 -26.28 11.98 -6.65
CA VAL A 481 -26.31 12.35 -5.22
C VAL A 481 -25.56 13.66 -5.04
N ALA A 482 -26.16 14.56 -4.27
CA ALA A 482 -25.49 15.79 -3.88
C ALA A 482 -24.18 15.47 -3.12
N LEU A 483 -23.14 16.22 -3.46
CA LEU A 483 -21.83 16.11 -2.83
C LEU A 483 -21.62 17.25 -1.85
N ALA A 484 -21.05 16.97 -0.71
CA ALA A 484 -20.59 17.98 0.24
C ALA A 484 -19.07 18.06 0.21
N ASN A 485 -18.56 19.29 0.41
CA ASN A 485 -17.12 19.49 0.55
C ASN A 485 -16.61 18.78 1.80
N SER A 486 -15.44 18.21 1.72
CA SER A 486 -14.81 17.46 2.80
C SER A 486 -13.65 18.23 3.41
N TYR A 487 -13.49 18.07 4.70
CA TYR A 487 -12.38 18.63 5.47
C TYR A 487 -11.67 17.50 6.20
N SER A 488 -10.34 17.54 6.22
CA SER A 488 -9.55 16.67 7.07
C SER A 488 -8.58 17.50 7.91
N MET A 489 -8.36 17.03 9.13
CA MET A 489 -7.29 17.53 10.00
C MET A 489 -6.57 16.35 10.60
N GLN A 490 -5.26 16.35 10.51
CA GLN A 490 -4.43 15.35 11.14
C GLN A 490 -3.38 16.04 12.02
N LEU A 491 -3.26 15.56 13.25
CA LEU A 491 -2.20 15.92 14.19
C LEU A 491 -1.32 14.68 14.41
N ASN A 492 -0.02 14.86 14.35
CA ASN A 492 0.91 13.75 14.48
C ASN A 492 2.13 14.12 15.36
N LEU A 493 2.52 13.14 16.14
CA LEU A 493 3.73 13.17 16.95
C LEU A 493 4.55 11.92 16.62
N GLY A 494 5.82 12.09 16.34
CA GLY A 494 6.72 10.99 16.06
C GLY A 494 8.05 11.10 16.73
N VAL A 495 8.57 9.95 17.13
CA VAL A 495 9.89 9.79 17.75
C VAL A 495 10.66 8.72 16.99
N THR A 496 11.92 8.99 16.67
CA THR A 496 12.85 8.00 16.10
C THR A 496 14.05 7.87 17.04
N PHE A 497 14.50 6.65 17.28
CA PHE A 497 15.61 6.37 18.19
C PHE A 497 16.44 5.19 17.71
#